data_6d7bb3927bdf6ddd14cee1387e0bff4a
#
_entry.id   6d7bb3927bdf6ddd14cee1387e0bff4a
#
_cell.length_a   1.000
_cell.length_b   1.000
_cell.length_c   1.000
_cell.angle_alpha   90.00
_cell.angle_beta   90.00
_cell.angle_gamma   90.00
#
_symmetry.space_group_name_H-M   'P 1'
#
loop_
_entity.id
_entity.type
_entity.pdbx_description
1 polymer ?
#
loop_
_entity_poly.entity_id
_entity_poly.type
_entity_poly.pdbx_seq_one_letter_code
_entity_poly.pdbx_strand_id
1 'polypeptide(L)'
;MSSEKMRLAFLNHPSYFIWLLMVIQFNAFAQEDTIPNRPLNDVPKDERTLSTVPDKAYFKSWLTDTRDIAISPYRWNKYQWIAFSGVVVVTAVLFTQDARIQIVVEKNHNPFMDNVSKYGLERLGSGLYALPAMGILYGVGAITKNDKARYTALKGVEAFVLANVFSTLFKQLTQRHRPYNDTPPNPNIWEGPFHLTINSSFPSGHSTNVFAVATVLATAYSETIWVPVVCYTLAGLTAASRVYQNDHWFSDVFVGSALGFAIGKTIMNNHIKKLKVLPVSHVGSGVMLVYQLD
;
A
#
# COMPACT_ATOMS: atom_id res chain seq x y z
N MET A 1 -19.62 28.54 -25.88
CA MET A 1 -18.63 28.54 -24.77
C MET A 1 -17.32 28.09 -25.37
N SER A 2 -16.29 28.95 -25.43
CA SER A 2 -15.04 28.66 -26.15
C SER A 2 -14.24 27.56 -25.47
N SER A 3 -13.47 26.78 -26.26
CA SER A 3 -12.61 25.66 -25.78
C SER A 3 -11.60 26.08 -24.69
N GLU A 4 -11.24 27.36 -24.67
CA GLU A 4 -10.35 27.95 -23.67
C GLU A 4 -11.00 28.07 -22.27
N LYS A 5 -12.27 28.43 -22.19
CA LYS A 5 -12.99 28.47 -20.91
C LYS A 5 -13.22 27.08 -20.31
N MET A 6 -13.30 26.06 -21.16
CA MET A 6 -13.40 24.68 -20.72
C MET A 6 -12.07 24.13 -20.23
N ARG A 7 -10.93 24.51 -20.85
CA ARG A 7 -9.57 24.15 -20.37
C ARG A 7 -9.22 24.81 -19.04
N LEU A 8 -9.56 26.07 -18.84
CA LEU A 8 -9.33 26.80 -17.57
C LEU A 8 -10.25 26.31 -16.45
N ALA A 9 -11.48 25.89 -16.72
CA ALA A 9 -12.38 25.27 -15.75
C ALA A 9 -11.86 23.88 -15.30
N PHE A 10 -11.21 23.13 -16.20
CA PHE A 10 -10.60 21.84 -15.89
C PHE A 10 -9.39 21.97 -14.94
N LEU A 11 -8.59 23.01 -15.09
CA LEU A 11 -7.38 23.25 -14.26
C LEU A 11 -7.70 23.86 -12.89
N ASN A 12 -8.86 24.47 -12.70
CA ASN A 12 -9.25 25.12 -11.45
C ASN A 12 -10.10 24.24 -10.50
N HIS A 13 -10.38 22.99 -10.86
CA HIS A 13 -11.10 22.08 -9.97
C HIS A 13 -10.09 21.26 -9.16
N PRO A 14 -10.01 21.43 -7.83
CA PRO A 14 -9.02 20.74 -6.97
C PRO A 14 -9.13 19.21 -7.03
N SER A 15 -10.30 18.68 -7.40
CA SER A 15 -10.54 17.24 -7.58
C SER A 15 -9.69 16.60 -8.69
N TYR A 16 -9.39 17.30 -9.79
CA TYR A 16 -8.57 16.76 -10.89
C TYR A 16 -7.07 16.75 -10.55
N PHE A 17 -6.62 17.73 -9.76
CA PHE A 17 -5.24 17.78 -9.30
C PHE A 17 -4.94 16.61 -8.34
N ILE A 18 -5.92 16.25 -7.50
CA ILE A 18 -5.86 15.10 -6.59
C ILE A 18 -5.75 13.78 -7.39
N TRP A 19 -6.56 13.61 -8.44
CA TRP A 19 -6.49 12.45 -9.33
C TRP A 19 -5.17 12.37 -10.09
N LEU A 20 -4.67 13.49 -10.58
CA LEU A 20 -3.38 13.55 -11.29
C LEU A 20 -2.22 13.18 -10.37
N LEU A 21 -2.21 13.66 -9.12
CA LEU A 21 -1.19 13.31 -8.13
C LEU A 21 -1.24 11.83 -7.74
N MET A 22 -2.43 11.23 -7.59
CA MET A 22 -2.56 9.79 -7.37
C MET A 22 -2.01 8.97 -8.55
N VAL A 23 -2.30 9.37 -9.78
CA VAL A 23 -1.82 8.68 -11.01
C VAL A 23 -0.31 8.83 -11.19
N ILE A 24 0.28 9.99 -10.87
CA ILE A 24 1.72 10.23 -10.97
C ILE A 24 2.49 9.36 -9.97
N GLN A 25 1.97 9.14 -8.76
CA GLN A 25 2.59 8.23 -7.78
C GLN A 25 2.69 6.79 -8.31
N PHE A 26 1.66 6.31 -9.01
CA PHE A 26 1.66 4.95 -9.55
C PHE A 26 2.75 4.74 -10.60
N ASN A 27 3.02 5.74 -11.45
CA ASN A 27 4.03 5.61 -12.50
C ASN A 27 5.46 5.71 -11.96
N ALA A 28 5.73 6.57 -10.97
CA ALA A 28 7.06 6.74 -10.41
C ALA A 28 7.56 5.50 -9.64
N PHE A 29 6.66 4.78 -8.97
CA PHE A 29 6.99 3.55 -8.24
C PHE A 29 6.92 2.27 -9.10
N ALA A 30 6.17 2.31 -10.22
CA ALA A 30 5.98 1.13 -11.08
C ALA A 30 7.15 0.89 -12.05
N GLN A 31 8.02 1.86 -12.30
CA GLN A 31 8.93 1.84 -13.44
C GLN A 31 10.31 1.24 -13.18
N GLU A 32 10.64 0.72 -11.99
CA GLU A 32 12.05 0.48 -11.66
C GLU A 32 12.45 -0.91 -11.15
N ASP A 33 11.63 -1.90 -11.23
CA ASP A 33 12.11 -3.27 -11.02
C ASP A 33 11.76 -4.14 -12.24
N THR A 34 12.63 -4.14 -13.25
CA THR A 34 12.73 -5.26 -14.17
C THR A 34 13.28 -6.47 -13.42
N ILE A 35 12.52 -6.96 -12.44
CA ILE A 35 12.64 -8.35 -12.01
C ILE A 35 12.19 -9.15 -13.23
N PRO A 36 13.01 -10.06 -13.75
CA PRO A 36 12.56 -10.91 -14.84
C PRO A 36 11.24 -11.54 -14.40
N ASN A 37 10.18 -11.24 -15.14
CA ASN A 37 8.81 -11.72 -14.93
C ASN A 37 8.78 -13.24 -15.10
N ARG A 38 9.35 -13.98 -14.13
CA ARG A 38 9.20 -15.43 -14.10
C ARG A 38 7.94 -15.74 -13.27
N PRO A 39 6.92 -16.33 -13.90
CA PRO A 39 5.74 -16.77 -13.17
C PRO A 39 6.14 -17.66 -11.99
N LEU A 40 5.53 -17.45 -10.82
CA LEU A 40 5.75 -18.29 -9.63
C LEU A 40 5.55 -19.80 -9.90
N ASN A 41 4.79 -20.12 -10.94
CA ASN A 41 4.53 -21.51 -11.37
C ASN A 41 5.74 -22.18 -12.04
N ASP A 42 6.71 -21.40 -12.55
CA ASP A 42 7.89 -21.92 -13.26
C ASP A 42 9.07 -22.19 -12.31
N VAL A 43 8.91 -21.98 -11.01
CA VAL A 43 9.92 -22.32 -10.00
C VAL A 43 9.74 -23.78 -9.60
N PRO A 44 10.79 -24.62 -9.69
CA PRO A 44 10.75 -26.02 -9.26
C PRO A 44 10.23 -26.15 -7.82
N LYS A 45 9.47 -27.21 -7.53
CA LYS A 45 8.80 -27.38 -6.23
C LYS A 45 9.77 -27.53 -5.05
N ASP A 46 10.94 -28.10 -5.27
CA ASP A 46 12.03 -28.32 -4.32
C ASP A 46 12.82 -27.04 -4.00
N GLU A 47 12.74 -26.02 -4.85
CA GLU A 47 13.42 -24.75 -4.68
C GLU A 47 12.51 -23.65 -4.06
N ARG A 48 11.23 -23.95 -3.85
CA ARG A 48 10.28 -23.03 -3.26
C ARG A 48 10.46 -22.98 -1.75
N THR A 49 11.24 -22.03 -1.26
CA THR A 49 11.22 -21.64 0.16
C THR A 49 9.96 -20.83 0.53
N LEU A 50 8.98 -20.80 -0.39
CA LEU A 50 7.73 -20.08 -0.21
C LEU A 50 6.83 -20.89 0.72
N SER A 51 6.65 -20.43 1.96
CA SER A 51 5.67 -21.06 2.85
C SER A 51 4.26 -20.89 2.25
N THR A 52 3.66 -22.01 1.85
CA THR A 52 2.26 -22.07 1.37
C THR A 52 1.30 -22.56 2.45
N VAL A 53 1.81 -22.74 3.67
CA VAL A 53 1.05 -23.12 4.86
C VAL A 53 1.43 -22.21 6.04
N PRO A 54 0.51 -21.95 6.97
CA PRO A 54 0.78 -21.12 8.15
C PRO A 54 1.55 -21.93 9.21
N ASP A 55 2.78 -22.30 8.91
CA ASP A 55 3.67 -23.05 9.77
C ASP A 55 4.66 -22.14 10.56
N LYS A 56 5.56 -22.76 11.34
CA LYS A 56 6.58 -22.02 12.12
C LYS A 56 7.50 -21.19 11.21
N ALA A 57 7.80 -21.66 10.00
CA ALA A 57 8.67 -20.94 9.06
C ALA A 57 7.96 -19.68 8.54
N TYR A 58 6.67 -19.76 8.25
CA TYR A 58 5.84 -18.61 7.88
C TYR A 58 5.85 -17.53 8.98
N PHE A 59 5.56 -17.89 10.23
CA PHE A 59 5.55 -16.91 11.32
C PHE A 59 6.96 -16.38 11.64
N LYS A 60 8.01 -17.18 11.44
CA LYS A 60 9.39 -16.70 11.56
C LYS A 60 9.73 -15.68 10.47
N SER A 61 9.19 -15.82 9.25
CA SER A 61 9.40 -14.84 8.19
C SER A 61 8.84 -13.45 8.54
N TRP A 62 7.78 -13.37 9.35
CA TRP A 62 7.23 -12.10 9.82
C TRP A 62 8.25 -11.27 10.60
N LEU A 63 9.07 -11.91 11.44
CA LEU A 63 10.14 -11.21 12.18
C LEU A 63 11.21 -10.68 11.22
N THR A 64 11.57 -11.47 10.21
CA THR A 64 12.52 -11.04 9.18
C THR A 64 11.96 -9.88 8.37
N ASP A 65 10.70 -9.99 7.91
CA ASP A 65 10.05 -8.97 7.12
C ASP A 65 9.83 -7.68 7.94
N THR A 66 9.46 -7.79 9.22
CA THR A 66 9.37 -6.64 10.13
C THR A 66 10.72 -5.92 10.25
N ARG A 67 11.80 -6.68 10.49
CA ARG A 67 13.15 -6.12 10.54
C ARG A 67 13.51 -5.43 9.23
N ASP A 68 13.30 -6.10 8.11
CA ASP A 68 13.67 -5.60 6.78
C ASP A 68 12.86 -4.35 6.39
N ILE A 69 11.59 -4.25 6.78
CA ILE A 69 10.79 -3.04 6.65
C ILE A 69 11.42 -1.91 7.49
N ALA A 70 11.73 -2.18 8.76
CA ALA A 70 12.27 -1.18 9.68
C ALA A 70 13.63 -0.62 9.25
N ILE A 71 14.50 -1.49 8.71
CA ILE A 71 15.85 -1.09 8.28
C ILE A 71 15.95 -0.80 6.77
N SER A 72 14.85 -0.91 6.02
CA SER A 72 14.85 -0.69 4.56
C SER A 72 15.51 0.63 4.15
N PRO A 73 15.33 1.77 4.85
CA PRO A 73 15.96 3.03 4.45
C PRO A 73 17.49 2.97 4.36
N TYR A 74 18.15 2.17 5.20
CA TYR A 74 19.60 2.00 5.16
C TYR A 74 20.13 1.24 3.93
N ARG A 75 19.21 0.54 3.22
CA ARG A 75 19.53 -0.28 2.04
C ARG A 75 19.02 0.34 0.73
N TRP A 76 18.44 1.53 0.80
CA TRP A 76 17.87 2.20 -0.36
C TRP A 76 18.93 2.65 -1.36
N ASN A 77 18.66 2.42 -2.63
CA ASN A 77 19.42 2.99 -3.73
C ASN A 77 19.03 4.47 -3.97
N LYS A 78 19.76 5.15 -4.87
CA LYS A 78 19.51 6.57 -5.18
C LYS A 78 18.08 6.85 -5.66
N TYR A 79 17.45 5.94 -6.39
CA TYR A 79 16.11 6.13 -6.92
C TYR A 79 15.04 6.01 -5.83
N GLN A 80 15.22 5.07 -4.91
CA GLN A 80 14.34 4.93 -3.74
C GLN A 80 14.43 6.16 -2.83
N TRP A 81 15.62 6.74 -2.67
CA TRP A 81 15.79 8.02 -1.97
C TRP A 81 15.13 9.18 -2.71
N ILE A 82 15.23 9.26 -4.05
CA ILE A 82 14.52 10.26 -4.85
C ILE A 82 13.00 10.11 -4.70
N ALA A 83 12.47 8.89 -4.78
CA ALA A 83 11.06 8.61 -4.60
C ALA A 83 10.57 9.01 -3.20
N PHE A 84 11.32 8.66 -2.15
CA PHE A 84 11.03 9.07 -0.79
C PHE A 84 11.04 10.59 -0.63
N SER A 85 12.05 11.27 -1.18
CA SER A 85 12.10 12.73 -1.18
C SER A 85 10.90 13.35 -1.88
N GLY A 86 10.45 12.76 -3.00
CA GLY A 86 9.21 13.13 -3.67
C GLY A 86 7.98 13.00 -2.77
N VAL A 87 7.86 11.89 -2.05
CA VAL A 87 6.78 11.69 -1.06
C VAL A 87 6.83 12.78 0.02
N VAL A 88 8.02 13.08 0.55
CA VAL A 88 8.18 14.14 1.58
C VAL A 88 7.76 15.51 1.04
N VAL A 89 8.21 15.90 -0.15
CA VAL A 89 7.86 17.18 -0.76
C VAL A 89 6.36 17.29 -1.01
N VAL A 90 5.75 16.26 -1.60
CA VAL A 90 4.29 16.24 -1.83
C VAL A 90 3.53 16.31 -0.51
N THR A 91 3.97 15.57 0.51
CA THR A 91 3.37 15.62 1.84
C THR A 91 3.41 17.02 2.44
N ALA A 92 4.55 17.72 2.34
CA ALA A 92 4.70 19.09 2.82
C ALA A 92 3.73 20.06 2.12
N VAL A 93 3.55 19.91 0.80
CA VAL A 93 2.55 20.69 0.05
C VAL A 93 1.14 20.36 0.52
N LEU A 94 0.82 19.08 0.70
CA LEU A 94 -0.50 18.63 1.13
C LEU A 94 -0.86 19.14 2.54
N PHE A 95 0.10 19.19 3.46
CA PHE A 95 -0.13 19.78 4.78
C PHE A 95 -0.63 21.22 4.70
N THR A 96 -0.16 22.00 3.73
CA THR A 96 -0.65 23.39 3.54
C THR A 96 -2.06 23.45 2.94
N GLN A 97 -2.53 22.36 2.33
CA GLN A 97 -3.83 22.29 1.65
C GLN A 97 -4.90 21.53 2.47
N ASP A 98 -4.52 20.81 3.51
CA ASP A 98 -5.42 19.94 4.28
C ASP A 98 -6.72 20.66 4.71
N ALA A 99 -6.63 21.83 5.30
CA ALA A 99 -7.79 22.60 5.73
C ALA A 99 -8.70 23.02 4.56
N ARG A 100 -8.11 23.36 3.40
CA ARG A 100 -8.88 23.74 2.20
C ARG A 100 -9.60 22.55 1.60
N ILE A 101 -8.90 21.42 1.50
CA ILE A 101 -9.47 20.16 0.98
C ILE A 101 -10.65 19.75 1.86
N GLN A 102 -10.50 19.83 3.18
CA GLN A 102 -11.55 19.50 4.13
C GLN A 102 -12.81 20.34 3.94
N ILE A 103 -12.67 21.66 3.79
CA ILE A 103 -13.82 22.56 3.53
C ILE A 103 -14.55 22.18 2.23
N VAL A 104 -13.79 21.80 1.18
CA VAL A 104 -14.39 21.38 -0.09
C VAL A 104 -15.13 20.05 0.07
N VAL A 105 -14.55 19.10 0.80
CA VAL A 105 -15.17 17.79 1.05
C VAL A 105 -16.47 17.95 1.82
N GLU A 106 -16.47 18.71 2.93
CA GLU A 106 -17.66 18.94 3.77
C GLU A 106 -18.84 19.53 2.98
N LYS A 107 -18.56 20.42 2.02
CA LYS A 107 -19.59 21.03 1.18
C LYS A 107 -20.20 20.09 0.13
N ASN A 108 -19.57 18.94 -0.13
CA ASN A 108 -19.96 18.01 -1.18
C ASN A 108 -20.46 16.66 -0.66
N HIS A 109 -20.86 16.57 0.59
CA HIS A 109 -21.48 15.37 1.13
C HIS A 109 -22.85 15.10 0.49
N ASN A 110 -23.11 13.83 0.24
CA ASN A 110 -24.43 13.37 -0.21
C ASN A 110 -24.73 11.96 0.31
N PRO A 111 -26.01 11.61 0.57
CA PRO A 111 -26.40 10.35 1.21
C PRO A 111 -25.93 9.08 0.48
N PHE A 112 -25.82 9.10 -0.83
CA PHE A 112 -25.34 7.95 -1.60
C PHE A 112 -23.84 7.70 -1.32
N MET A 113 -23.02 8.74 -1.42
CA MET A 113 -21.58 8.63 -1.16
C MET A 113 -21.29 8.35 0.30
N ASP A 114 -22.09 8.86 1.24
CA ASP A 114 -21.99 8.55 2.67
C ASP A 114 -22.14 7.04 2.91
N ASN A 115 -23.16 6.43 2.31
CA ASN A 115 -23.41 4.99 2.42
C ASN A 115 -22.28 4.16 1.75
N VAL A 116 -21.87 4.52 0.53
CA VAL A 116 -20.78 3.84 -0.19
C VAL A 116 -19.48 3.92 0.60
N SER A 117 -19.15 5.09 1.14
CA SER A 117 -17.94 5.28 1.94
C SER A 117 -17.98 4.45 3.22
N LYS A 118 -19.07 4.54 3.99
CA LYS A 118 -19.19 3.91 5.31
C LYS A 118 -19.35 2.40 5.26
N TYR A 119 -20.23 1.89 4.39
CA TYR A 119 -20.58 0.48 4.37
C TYR A 119 -19.81 -0.33 3.32
N GLY A 120 -19.26 0.32 2.31
CA GLY A 120 -18.46 -0.29 1.25
C GLY A 120 -16.96 -0.14 1.49
N LEU A 121 -16.46 1.06 1.27
CA LEU A 121 -15.02 1.31 1.14
C LEU A 121 -14.26 1.26 2.47
N GLU A 122 -14.82 1.79 3.55
CA GLU A 122 -14.20 1.74 4.88
C GLU A 122 -13.85 0.32 5.30
N ARG A 123 -14.77 -0.61 5.09
CA ARG A 123 -14.64 -2.01 5.51
C ARG A 123 -13.51 -2.77 4.81
N LEU A 124 -13.04 -2.31 3.66
CA LEU A 124 -11.84 -2.84 3.01
C LEU A 124 -10.59 -2.49 3.84
N GLY A 125 -10.46 -1.24 4.25
CA GLY A 125 -9.30 -0.76 5.02
C GLY A 125 -9.29 -1.20 6.49
N SER A 126 -10.46 -1.44 7.10
CA SER A 126 -10.56 -1.98 8.46
C SER A 126 -10.22 -3.47 8.54
N GLY A 127 -10.10 -4.17 7.43
CA GLY A 127 -9.84 -5.60 7.36
C GLY A 127 -11.10 -6.48 7.38
N LEU A 128 -12.28 -5.89 7.58
CA LEU A 128 -13.53 -6.67 7.65
C LEU A 128 -13.83 -7.42 6.34
N TYR A 129 -13.42 -6.87 5.20
CA TYR A 129 -13.54 -7.53 3.90
C TYR A 129 -12.20 -8.09 3.40
N ALA A 130 -11.10 -7.39 3.64
CA ALA A 130 -9.79 -7.79 3.12
C ALA A 130 -9.32 -9.13 3.73
N LEU A 131 -9.45 -9.33 5.05
CA LEU A 131 -9.01 -10.57 5.68
C LEU A 131 -9.85 -11.79 5.29
N PRO A 132 -11.19 -11.74 5.27
CA PRO A 132 -12.00 -12.83 4.71
C PRO A 132 -11.70 -13.11 3.24
N ALA A 133 -11.46 -12.08 2.41
CA ALA A 133 -11.07 -12.27 1.02
C ALA A 133 -9.73 -13.04 0.89
N MET A 134 -8.75 -12.74 1.75
CA MET A 134 -7.50 -13.52 1.82
C MET A 134 -7.77 -14.96 2.29
N GLY A 135 -8.68 -15.15 3.25
CA GLY A 135 -9.10 -16.49 3.68
C GLY A 135 -9.75 -17.30 2.55
N ILE A 136 -10.62 -16.68 1.76
CA ILE A 136 -11.24 -17.31 0.58
C ILE A 136 -10.17 -17.64 -0.48
N LEU A 137 -9.26 -16.71 -0.77
CA LEU A 137 -8.16 -16.92 -1.73
C LEU A 137 -7.28 -18.10 -1.29
N TYR A 138 -6.98 -18.21 0.01
CA TYR A 138 -6.25 -19.33 0.58
C TYR A 138 -7.01 -20.65 0.42
N GLY A 139 -8.30 -20.67 0.78
CA GLY A 139 -9.16 -21.85 0.67
C GLY A 139 -9.30 -22.36 -0.76
N VAL A 140 -9.55 -21.46 -1.72
CA VAL A 140 -9.57 -21.77 -3.15
C VAL A 140 -8.21 -22.33 -3.59
N GLY A 141 -7.11 -21.70 -3.19
CA GLY A 141 -5.76 -22.18 -3.48
C GLY A 141 -5.48 -23.57 -2.88
N ALA A 142 -6.00 -23.88 -1.70
CA ALA A 142 -5.87 -25.19 -1.07
C ALA A 142 -6.66 -26.29 -1.83
N ILE A 143 -7.90 -26.00 -2.21
CA ILE A 143 -8.77 -26.92 -2.95
C ILE A 143 -8.21 -27.18 -4.36
N THR A 144 -7.78 -26.13 -5.06
CA THR A 144 -7.26 -26.21 -6.43
C THR A 144 -5.78 -26.58 -6.51
N LYS A 145 -5.11 -26.78 -5.36
CA LYS A 145 -3.66 -27.03 -5.25
C LYS A 145 -2.81 -25.92 -5.91
N ASN A 146 -3.30 -24.69 -5.85
CA ASN A 146 -2.63 -23.53 -6.41
C ASN A 146 -1.75 -22.85 -5.32
N ASP A 147 -0.44 -23.14 -5.38
CA ASP A 147 0.53 -22.61 -4.42
C ASP A 147 0.67 -21.10 -4.48
N LYS A 148 0.54 -20.50 -5.69
CA LYS A 148 0.56 -19.04 -5.88
C LYS A 148 -0.58 -18.36 -5.09
N ALA A 149 -1.80 -18.90 -5.18
CA ALA A 149 -2.94 -18.36 -4.47
C ALA A 149 -2.77 -18.47 -2.94
N ARG A 150 -2.32 -19.65 -2.44
CA ARG A 150 -2.06 -19.85 -1.01
C ARG A 150 -0.99 -18.89 -0.47
N TYR A 151 0.14 -18.82 -1.18
CA TYR A 151 1.23 -17.92 -0.84
C TYR A 151 0.78 -16.46 -0.82
N THR A 152 0.11 -16.01 -1.88
CA THR A 152 -0.38 -14.62 -1.98
C THR A 152 -1.35 -14.27 -0.86
N ALA A 153 -2.25 -15.19 -0.51
CA ALA A 153 -3.19 -15.00 0.58
C ALA A 153 -2.48 -14.83 1.93
N LEU A 154 -1.49 -15.68 2.24
CA LEU A 154 -0.70 -15.59 3.46
C LEU A 154 0.10 -14.27 3.52
N LYS A 155 0.75 -13.88 2.42
CA LYS A 155 1.47 -12.61 2.34
C LYS A 155 0.55 -11.39 2.40
N GLY A 156 -0.68 -11.49 1.90
CA GLY A 156 -1.71 -10.47 2.06
C GLY A 156 -2.13 -10.27 3.53
N VAL A 157 -2.31 -11.36 4.28
CA VAL A 157 -2.58 -11.29 5.74
C VAL A 157 -1.39 -10.68 6.47
N GLU A 158 -0.18 -11.11 6.19
CA GLU A 158 1.03 -10.58 6.78
C GLU A 158 1.17 -9.08 6.51
N ALA A 159 1.00 -8.66 5.26
CA ALA A 159 1.08 -7.26 4.87
C ALA A 159 0.03 -6.40 5.61
N PHE A 160 -1.19 -6.89 5.76
CA PHE A 160 -2.24 -6.21 6.54
C PHE A 160 -1.81 -6.02 8.00
N VAL A 161 -1.31 -7.07 8.65
CA VAL A 161 -0.93 -7.02 10.07
C VAL A 161 0.27 -6.08 10.26
N LEU A 162 1.32 -6.20 9.44
CA LEU A 162 2.49 -5.34 9.56
C LEU A 162 2.16 -3.88 9.21
N ALA A 163 1.33 -3.62 8.22
CA ALA A 163 0.83 -2.28 7.92
C ALA A 163 0.11 -1.65 9.12
N ASN A 164 -0.71 -2.44 9.81
CA ASN A 164 -1.41 -1.99 11.02
C ASN A 164 -0.42 -1.69 12.16
N VAL A 165 0.57 -2.56 12.38
CA VAL A 165 1.60 -2.36 13.41
C VAL A 165 2.40 -1.08 13.14
N PHE A 166 2.93 -0.90 11.93
CA PHE A 166 3.73 0.29 11.60
C PHE A 166 2.89 1.56 11.62
N SER A 167 1.67 1.56 11.08
CA SER A 167 0.81 2.74 11.13
C SER A 167 0.44 3.12 12.57
N THR A 168 0.19 2.13 13.44
CA THR A 168 -0.09 2.35 14.86
C THR A 168 1.14 2.93 15.58
N LEU A 169 2.34 2.41 15.30
CA LEU A 169 3.57 2.97 15.83
C LEU A 169 3.75 4.46 15.49
N PHE A 170 3.57 4.82 14.20
CA PHE A 170 3.64 6.21 13.78
C PHE A 170 2.53 7.07 14.42
N LYS A 171 1.33 6.53 14.59
CA LYS A 171 0.24 7.22 15.30
C LYS A 171 0.63 7.57 16.73
N GLN A 172 1.27 6.64 17.46
CA GLN A 172 1.73 6.87 18.82
C GLN A 172 2.85 7.91 18.90
N LEU A 173 3.69 8.00 17.87
CA LEU A 173 4.78 8.98 17.81
C LEU A 173 4.31 10.40 17.46
N THR A 174 3.25 10.53 16.70
CA THR A 174 2.82 11.82 16.13
C THR A 174 1.65 12.45 16.85
N GLN A 175 0.64 11.68 17.22
CA GLN A 175 -0.60 12.12 17.89
C GLN A 175 -1.24 13.34 17.21
N ARG A 176 -1.38 13.29 15.88
CA ARG A 176 -2.00 14.36 15.11
C ARG A 176 -3.52 14.35 15.31
N HIS A 177 -4.12 15.52 15.53
CA HIS A 177 -5.58 15.65 15.63
C HIS A 177 -6.26 15.32 14.30
N ARG A 178 -7.42 14.67 14.39
CA ARG A 178 -8.30 14.41 13.25
C ARG A 178 -9.13 15.64 12.91
N PRO A 179 -9.62 15.73 11.65
CA PRO A 179 -10.44 16.87 11.24
C PRO A 179 -11.64 17.14 12.15
N TYR A 180 -12.25 16.12 12.74
CA TYR A 180 -13.41 16.26 13.63
C TYR A 180 -13.08 16.56 15.08
N ASN A 181 -11.81 16.57 15.49
CA ASN A 181 -11.45 16.80 16.90
C ASN A 181 -11.58 18.25 17.33
N ASP A 182 -11.45 19.18 16.39
CA ASP A 182 -11.39 20.61 16.67
C ASP A 182 -12.47 21.38 15.90
N THR A 183 -12.94 22.48 16.48
CA THR A 183 -13.92 23.39 15.85
C THR A 183 -13.41 24.82 15.96
N PRO A 184 -12.95 25.44 14.85
CA PRO A 184 -12.82 24.89 13.49
C PRO A 184 -11.72 23.85 13.36
N PRO A 185 -11.79 22.93 12.35
CA PRO A 185 -10.79 21.91 12.13
C PRO A 185 -9.37 22.47 11.97
N ASN A 186 -8.41 21.96 12.75
CA ASN A 186 -7.03 22.45 12.75
C ASN A 186 -6.02 21.32 12.41
N PRO A 187 -5.42 21.30 11.20
CA PRO A 187 -4.49 20.26 10.78
C PRO A 187 -3.11 20.34 11.45
N ASN A 188 -2.83 21.40 12.21
CA ASN A 188 -1.50 21.69 12.74
C ASN A 188 -1.32 21.29 14.21
N ILE A 189 -2.30 20.63 14.82
CA ILE A 189 -2.18 20.17 16.21
C ILE A 189 -1.59 18.77 16.24
N TRP A 190 -0.42 18.66 16.88
CA TRP A 190 0.38 17.45 17.06
C TRP A 190 0.81 17.37 18.53
N GLU A 191 0.35 16.35 19.25
CA GLU A 191 0.60 16.25 20.70
C GLU A 191 1.90 15.50 21.02
N GLY A 192 2.45 14.77 20.03
CA GLY A 192 3.70 14.04 20.17
C GLY A 192 3.59 12.74 20.99
N PRO A 193 4.74 12.07 21.28
CA PRO A 193 4.74 10.66 21.71
C PRO A 193 4.28 10.42 23.15
N PHE A 194 4.09 11.46 23.96
CA PHE A 194 3.76 11.33 25.39
C PHE A 194 2.27 11.49 25.69
N HIS A 195 1.45 11.84 24.72
CA HIS A 195 -0.01 11.84 24.85
C HIS A 195 -0.58 10.48 24.47
N LEU A 196 -1.42 9.91 25.32
CA LEU A 196 -2.08 8.62 25.08
C LEU A 196 -3.46 8.84 24.46
N THR A 197 -3.52 9.53 23.33
CA THR A 197 -4.77 9.65 22.58
C THR A 197 -4.93 8.46 21.64
N ILE A 198 -6.07 7.78 21.71
CA ILE A 198 -6.37 6.60 20.87
C ILE A 198 -6.70 7.03 19.43
N ASN A 199 -6.94 8.32 19.18
CA ASN A 199 -7.53 8.85 17.95
C ASN A 199 -6.57 9.63 17.05
N SER A 200 -5.28 9.29 17.02
CA SER A 200 -4.33 9.95 16.14
C SER A 200 -4.69 9.79 14.64
N SER A 201 -4.58 10.90 13.91
CA SER A 201 -4.88 10.96 12.49
C SER A 201 -3.76 10.41 11.60
N PHE A 202 -2.50 10.75 11.92
CA PHE A 202 -1.36 10.49 11.04
C PHE A 202 -0.57 9.22 11.42
N PRO A 203 -0.23 8.39 10.43
CA PRO A 203 -0.80 8.29 9.09
C PRO A 203 -2.15 7.56 9.10
N SER A 204 -2.88 7.56 7.97
CA SER A 204 -4.14 6.84 7.85
C SER A 204 -3.93 5.32 7.84
N GLY A 205 -4.38 4.64 8.91
CA GLY A 205 -4.25 3.18 9.03
C GLY A 205 -5.03 2.41 7.98
N HIS A 206 -6.26 2.84 7.63
CA HIS A 206 -7.06 2.22 6.57
C HIS A 206 -6.35 2.28 5.21
N SER A 207 -5.76 3.45 4.89
CA SER A 207 -5.00 3.62 3.65
C SER A 207 -3.75 2.75 3.65
N THR A 208 -3.02 2.68 4.76
CA THR A 208 -1.84 1.84 4.90
C THR A 208 -2.18 0.37 4.69
N ASN A 209 -3.23 -0.13 5.34
CA ASN A 209 -3.65 -1.52 5.27
C ASN A 209 -4.07 -1.92 3.85
N VAL A 210 -4.97 -1.14 3.24
CA VAL A 210 -5.50 -1.51 1.92
C VAL A 210 -4.44 -1.41 0.82
N PHE A 211 -3.53 -0.43 0.88
CA PHE A 211 -2.42 -0.34 -0.08
C PHE A 211 -1.39 -1.45 0.11
N ALA A 212 -1.12 -1.90 1.34
CA ALA A 212 -0.23 -3.03 1.58
C ALA A 212 -0.77 -4.33 0.96
N VAL A 213 -2.05 -4.64 1.20
CA VAL A 213 -2.71 -5.82 0.61
C VAL A 213 -2.81 -5.70 -0.91
N ALA A 214 -3.22 -4.53 -1.43
CA ALA A 214 -3.29 -4.27 -2.86
C ALA A 214 -1.94 -4.48 -3.55
N THR A 215 -0.84 -4.03 -2.93
CA THR A 215 0.51 -4.19 -3.47
C THR A 215 0.94 -5.66 -3.50
N VAL A 216 0.60 -6.45 -2.49
CA VAL A 216 0.86 -7.90 -2.51
C VAL A 216 0.12 -8.58 -3.67
N LEU A 217 -1.19 -8.32 -3.80
CA LEU A 217 -1.99 -8.89 -4.90
C LEU A 217 -1.50 -8.42 -6.27
N ALA A 218 -1.27 -7.12 -6.43
CA ALA A 218 -0.79 -6.53 -7.67
C ALA A 218 0.59 -7.08 -8.09
N THR A 219 1.48 -7.30 -7.13
CA THR A 219 2.81 -7.87 -7.41
C THR A 219 2.72 -9.36 -7.74
N ALA A 220 1.91 -10.12 -7.00
CA ALA A 220 1.75 -11.55 -7.24
C ALA A 220 1.10 -11.86 -8.60
N TYR A 221 0.19 -11.01 -9.07
CA TYR A 221 -0.57 -11.21 -10.32
C TYR A 221 -0.27 -10.11 -11.35
N SER A 222 0.97 -9.61 -11.38
CA SER A 222 1.40 -8.52 -12.27
C SER A 222 1.29 -8.85 -13.77
N GLU A 223 1.31 -10.13 -14.13
CA GLU A 223 1.11 -10.59 -15.50
C GLU A 223 -0.32 -10.33 -16.03
N THR A 224 -1.28 -10.16 -15.13
CA THR A 224 -2.68 -9.86 -15.48
C THR A 224 -2.97 -8.41 -15.18
N ILE A 225 -2.86 -7.53 -16.17
CA ILE A 225 -2.96 -6.06 -16.04
C ILE A 225 -4.18 -5.59 -15.21
N TRP A 226 -5.29 -6.32 -15.29
CA TRP A 226 -6.52 -5.96 -14.58
C TRP A 226 -6.40 -6.11 -13.06
N VAL A 227 -5.55 -7.03 -12.58
CA VAL A 227 -5.40 -7.25 -11.13
C VAL A 227 -4.77 -6.03 -10.45
N PRO A 228 -3.60 -5.51 -10.86
CA PRO A 228 -3.06 -4.27 -10.32
C PRO A 228 -4.05 -3.10 -10.44
N VAL A 229 -4.68 -2.92 -11.59
CA VAL A 229 -5.64 -1.82 -11.83
C VAL A 229 -6.78 -1.87 -10.82
N VAL A 230 -7.45 -3.02 -10.67
CA VAL A 230 -8.58 -3.17 -9.74
C VAL A 230 -8.13 -3.00 -8.29
N CYS A 231 -7.02 -3.66 -7.89
CA CYS A 231 -6.52 -3.58 -6.52
C CYS A 231 -6.18 -2.15 -6.11
N TYR A 232 -5.45 -1.42 -6.93
CA TYR A 232 -5.09 -0.05 -6.61
C TYR A 232 -6.24 0.93 -6.76
N THR A 233 -7.19 0.70 -7.66
CA THR A 233 -8.41 1.51 -7.73
C THR A 233 -9.23 1.38 -6.45
N LEU A 234 -9.46 0.15 -5.97
CA LEU A 234 -10.18 -0.09 -4.71
C LEU A 234 -9.41 0.52 -3.52
N ALA A 235 -8.08 0.38 -3.49
CA ALA A 235 -7.26 0.99 -2.45
C ALA A 235 -7.36 2.52 -2.47
N GLY A 236 -7.31 3.14 -3.65
CA GLY A 236 -7.46 4.59 -3.83
C GLY A 236 -8.84 5.09 -3.42
N LEU A 237 -9.90 4.38 -3.79
CA LEU A 237 -11.27 4.72 -3.37
C LEU A 237 -11.44 4.59 -1.86
N THR A 238 -10.89 3.54 -1.26
CA THR A 238 -10.89 3.36 0.21
C THR A 238 -10.14 4.50 0.88
N ALA A 239 -8.98 4.87 0.38
CA ALA A 239 -8.19 5.98 0.89
C ALA A 239 -8.94 7.32 0.79
N ALA A 240 -9.57 7.60 -0.36
CA ALA A 240 -10.40 8.79 -0.56
C ALA A 240 -11.61 8.82 0.37
N SER A 241 -12.23 7.68 0.67
CA SER A 241 -13.36 7.60 1.60
C SER A 241 -12.99 8.08 3.01
N ARG A 242 -11.72 7.96 3.44
CA ARG A 242 -11.29 8.42 4.78
C ARG A 242 -11.27 9.96 4.87
N VAL A 243 -10.88 10.62 3.78
CA VAL A 243 -10.97 12.10 3.68
C VAL A 243 -12.44 12.51 3.61
N TYR A 244 -13.22 11.83 2.78
CA TYR A 244 -14.65 12.10 2.61
C TYR A 244 -15.42 11.96 3.94
N GLN A 245 -15.10 10.98 4.77
CA GLN A 245 -15.74 10.78 6.08
C GLN A 245 -15.21 11.68 7.19
N ASN A 246 -14.31 12.60 6.88
CA ASN A 246 -13.72 13.52 7.85
C ASN A 246 -12.86 12.84 8.95
N ASP A 247 -12.42 11.60 8.70
CA ASP A 247 -11.62 10.83 9.66
C ASP A 247 -10.13 11.13 9.59
N HIS A 248 -9.66 11.55 8.42
CA HIS A 248 -8.26 11.80 8.13
C HIS A 248 -8.08 13.00 7.21
N TRP A 249 -6.99 13.72 7.40
CA TRP A 249 -6.52 14.72 6.47
C TRP A 249 -6.03 14.05 5.18
N PHE A 250 -6.04 14.79 4.07
CA PHE A 250 -5.58 14.24 2.80
C PHE A 250 -4.09 13.84 2.83
N SER A 251 -3.26 14.62 3.51
CA SER A 251 -1.84 14.30 3.73
C SER A 251 -1.64 12.99 4.51
N ASP A 252 -2.49 12.68 5.53
CA ASP A 252 -2.43 11.44 6.29
C ASP A 252 -2.71 10.22 5.42
N VAL A 253 -3.68 10.37 4.52
CA VAL A 253 -4.08 9.35 3.56
C VAL A 253 -2.98 9.10 2.54
N PHE A 254 -2.36 10.15 2.04
CA PHE A 254 -1.26 10.09 1.09
C PHE A 254 -0.05 9.34 1.68
N VAL A 255 0.40 9.74 2.88
CA VAL A 255 1.52 9.07 3.57
C VAL A 255 1.16 7.64 3.94
N GLY A 256 -0.07 7.39 4.41
CA GLY A 256 -0.53 6.03 4.68
C GLY A 256 -0.49 5.14 3.44
N SER A 257 -0.93 5.65 2.29
CA SER A 257 -0.88 4.92 1.01
C SER A 257 0.55 4.59 0.58
N ALA A 258 1.46 5.55 0.68
CA ALA A 258 2.88 5.35 0.36
C ALA A 258 3.53 4.33 1.31
N LEU A 259 3.24 4.41 2.60
CA LEU A 259 3.74 3.46 3.61
C LEU A 259 3.22 2.04 3.34
N GLY A 260 1.92 1.88 3.07
CA GLY A 260 1.33 0.58 2.75
C GLY A 260 1.94 -0.03 1.49
N PHE A 261 2.11 0.78 0.43
CA PHE A 261 2.80 0.34 -0.78
C PHE A 261 4.23 -0.14 -0.49
N ALA A 262 5.01 0.62 0.27
CA ALA A 262 6.39 0.27 0.62
C ALA A 262 6.45 -1.04 1.42
N ILE A 263 5.56 -1.25 2.40
CA ILE A 263 5.45 -2.48 3.19
C ILE A 263 5.14 -3.67 2.28
N GLY A 264 4.08 -3.58 1.48
CA GLY A 264 3.69 -4.67 0.57
C GLY A 264 4.80 -5.02 -0.43
N LYS A 265 5.48 -4.01 -0.98
CA LYS A 265 6.61 -4.20 -1.90
C LYS A 265 7.80 -4.86 -1.23
N THR A 266 8.15 -4.45 0.00
CA THR A 266 9.26 -5.06 0.75
C THR A 266 8.99 -6.52 1.04
N ILE A 267 7.78 -6.87 1.53
CA ILE A 267 7.39 -8.25 1.79
C ILE A 267 7.51 -9.11 0.52
N MET A 268 7.00 -8.63 -0.61
CA MET A 268 7.07 -9.41 -1.85
C MET A 268 8.50 -9.52 -2.40
N ASN A 269 9.31 -8.47 -2.32
CA ASN A 269 10.69 -8.47 -2.83
C ASN A 269 11.62 -9.35 -2.01
N ASN A 270 11.47 -9.42 -0.68
CA ASN A 270 12.32 -10.26 0.19
C ASN A 270 12.26 -11.74 -0.19
N HIS A 271 11.11 -12.18 -0.71
CA HIS A 271 10.89 -13.57 -1.05
C HIS A 271 11.20 -13.91 -2.52
N ILE A 272 11.22 -12.90 -3.39
CA ILE A 272 11.55 -13.08 -4.81
C ILE A 272 13.08 -13.00 -5.04
N LYS A 273 13.80 -12.18 -4.28
CA LYS A 273 15.26 -11.96 -4.45
C LYS A 273 16.13 -13.17 -4.09
N LYS A 274 15.62 -14.16 -3.39
CA LYS A 274 16.39 -15.36 -3.00
C LYS A 274 16.66 -16.33 -4.13
N LEU A 275 16.10 -16.10 -5.33
CA LEU A 275 16.28 -16.99 -6.48
C LEU A 275 16.92 -16.24 -7.64
N LYS A 276 18.24 -16.38 -7.83
CA LYS A 276 18.93 -15.96 -9.05
C LYS A 276 19.19 -17.21 -9.90
N VAL A 277 18.51 -17.30 -11.04
CA VAL A 277 18.83 -18.30 -12.09
C VAL A 277 19.87 -17.69 -13.00
N LEU A 278 21.08 -18.26 -13.01
CA LEU A 278 22.12 -17.89 -13.97
C LEU A 278 22.12 -18.93 -15.11
N PRO A 279 21.98 -18.49 -16.37
CA PRO A 279 22.20 -19.38 -17.49
C PRO A 279 23.68 -19.78 -17.53
N VAL A 280 23.98 -21.05 -17.49
CA VAL A 280 25.33 -21.58 -17.74
C VAL A 280 25.50 -21.72 -19.22
N SER A 281 26.18 -20.76 -19.86
CA SER A 281 26.64 -20.88 -21.22
C SER A 281 28.07 -21.40 -21.22
N HIS A 282 28.29 -22.70 -21.14
CA HIS A 282 29.44 -23.39 -21.73
C HIS A 282 29.29 -24.92 -21.57
N VAL A 283 29.25 -25.59 -22.70
CA VAL A 283 29.38 -27.05 -22.87
C VAL A 283 28.39 -27.89 -22.04
N GLY A 284 27.16 -27.96 -22.53
CA GLY A 284 26.10 -28.78 -21.96
C GLY A 284 24.93 -27.91 -21.43
N SER A 285 23.71 -28.20 -21.90
CA SER A 285 22.50 -27.47 -21.46
C SER A 285 22.25 -27.74 -19.99
N GLY A 286 22.72 -26.83 -19.13
CA GLY A 286 22.55 -26.88 -17.68
C GLY A 286 22.09 -25.54 -17.14
N VAL A 287 21.34 -25.55 -16.06
CA VAL A 287 20.93 -24.35 -15.29
C VAL A 287 21.66 -24.41 -13.96
N MET A 288 22.45 -23.39 -13.66
CA MET A 288 23.11 -23.25 -12.37
C MET A 288 22.28 -22.34 -11.47
N LEU A 289 21.95 -22.81 -10.30
CA LEU A 289 21.26 -22.05 -9.27
C LEU A 289 22.30 -21.50 -8.29
N VAL A 290 22.32 -20.21 -8.12
CA VAL A 290 23.17 -19.55 -7.11
C VAL A 290 22.27 -19.02 -6.00
N TYR A 291 22.41 -19.61 -4.81
CA TYR A 291 21.82 -19.09 -3.58
C TYR A 291 22.82 -18.13 -2.94
N GLN A 292 22.43 -16.89 -2.77
CA GLN A 292 23.25 -15.90 -2.06
C GLN A 292 22.87 -15.95 -0.58
N LEU A 293 23.78 -16.49 0.23
CA LEU A 293 23.75 -16.33 1.70
C LEU A 293 24.23 -14.93 2.02
N ASP A 294 23.39 -14.11 2.68
CA ASP A 294 23.78 -12.86 3.33
C ASP A 294 24.28 -13.14 4.74
#